data_e6e23814bd9f4c1e62d5940e325193b0
#
_entry.id   e6e23814bd9f4c1e62d5940e325193b0
#
_cell.length_a   1.000
_cell.length_b   1.000
_cell.length_c   1.000
_cell.angle_alpha   90.00
_cell.angle_beta   90.00
_cell.angle_gamma   90.00
#
_symmetry.space_group_name_H-M   'P 1'
#
loop_
_entity.id
_entity.type
_entity.pdbx_description
1 polymer ?
#
loop_
_entity_poly.entity_id
_entity_poly.type
_entity_poly.pdbx_seq_one_letter_code
_entity_poly.pdbx_strand_id
1 'polypeptide(L)'
;SSAASDVYKRQVYTWGDNSRGQAGFNTTKKTINEPTEVLVNGKPMENIVSVAAGDNFSLAVDKDGNVWSWGRNDAGVGQLGRKLSSGTSVYSPRKVYDVAPTPSNGAMGSTYLGGENTGKVVKVFASGSTAAAITEEGTVYVWGSNRYGQLGIGHDAITESSASSNKNIPYRMYGIDDAVDVVIGEKNIAIINRDGTVYITGSNETGVLGNGEVWSTGSANNGYNRTIPLPVLDTDMKALTGVVNGALGPEHAILNLYQYKKSTDAEGNDTSDFANEVYAYGNNKNGVLGNGVAYTNGTFSDENGTTVTEDALGNEVKKTVVFPTDKSIARVQAWKSETYVDESGNLLTRDVAEPMSGVYSVFAGDHFSGAVTNSSNVYMWGTNVYGGIE
;
A
#
# COMPACT_ATOMS: atom_id res chain seq x y z
N SER A 1 -15.49 -8.62 2.36
CA SER A 1 -15.68 -9.80 1.48
C SER A 1 -14.34 -10.25 0.95
N SER A 2 -14.14 -11.56 0.81
CA SER A 2 -12.96 -12.12 0.17
C SER A 2 -13.35 -12.66 -1.21
N ALA A 3 -12.46 -12.48 -2.18
CA ALA A 3 -12.60 -13.03 -3.51
C ALA A 3 -11.37 -13.92 -3.81
N ALA A 4 -11.62 -15.10 -4.38
CA ALA A 4 -10.61 -16.03 -4.83
C ALA A 4 -10.95 -16.53 -6.24
N SER A 5 -9.95 -17.01 -6.98
CA SER A 5 -10.10 -17.50 -8.34
C SER A 5 -9.71 -18.98 -8.42
N ASP A 6 -10.50 -19.78 -9.13
CA ASP A 6 -10.21 -21.19 -9.42
C ASP A 6 -9.10 -21.29 -10.49
N VAL A 7 -8.15 -22.20 -10.28
CA VAL A 7 -6.97 -22.37 -11.13
C VAL A 7 -7.31 -22.86 -12.55
N TYR A 8 -8.37 -23.66 -12.71
CA TYR A 8 -8.72 -24.27 -14.01
C TYR A 8 -9.56 -23.39 -14.93
N LYS A 9 -10.63 -22.81 -14.37
CA LYS A 9 -11.56 -21.95 -15.11
C LYS A 9 -11.37 -20.49 -14.79
N ARG A 10 -10.53 -20.18 -13.79
CA ARG A 10 -10.35 -18.84 -13.26
C ARG A 10 -11.68 -18.17 -12.93
N GLN A 11 -12.50 -18.87 -12.17
CA GLN A 11 -13.81 -18.41 -11.69
C GLN A 11 -13.65 -17.58 -10.41
N VAL A 12 -14.58 -16.68 -10.16
CA VAL A 12 -14.60 -15.85 -8.95
C VAL A 12 -15.58 -16.45 -7.94
N TYR A 13 -15.09 -16.66 -6.73
CA TYR A 13 -15.88 -17.05 -5.57
C TYR A 13 -15.86 -15.94 -4.53
N THR A 14 -16.99 -15.67 -3.91
CA THR A 14 -17.09 -14.67 -2.85
C THR A 14 -17.90 -15.22 -1.67
N TRP A 15 -17.61 -14.73 -0.47
CA TRP A 15 -18.35 -15.04 0.76
C TRP A 15 -18.19 -13.91 1.78
N GLY A 16 -18.95 -13.97 2.86
CA GLY A 16 -18.96 -12.96 3.90
C GLY A 16 -20.12 -11.99 3.77
N ASP A 17 -19.94 -10.74 4.14
CA ASP A 17 -20.97 -9.71 4.12
C ASP A 17 -21.38 -9.35 2.68
N ASN A 18 -22.67 -9.31 2.44
CA ASN A 18 -23.32 -8.90 1.18
C ASN A 18 -24.38 -7.80 1.39
N SER A 19 -24.34 -7.12 2.53
CA SER A 19 -25.32 -6.10 2.87
C SER A 19 -25.37 -4.93 1.87
N ARG A 20 -24.31 -4.77 1.08
CA ARG A 20 -24.13 -3.75 0.03
C ARG A 20 -24.00 -4.33 -1.37
N GLY A 21 -24.16 -5.65 -1.54
CA GLY A 21 -24.00 -6.32 -2.82
C GLY A 21 -22.55 -6.68 -3.18
N GLN A 22 -21.63 -6.55 -2.23
CA GLN A 22 -20.19 -6.77 -2.46
C GLN A 22 -19.82 -8.23 -2.77
N ALA A 23 -20.71 -9.18 -2.47
CA ALA A 23 -20.55 -10.57 -2.88
C ALA A 23 -21.00 -10.87 -4.32
N GLY A 24 -21.72 -9.96 -4.98
CA GLY A 24 -22.03 -10.06 -6.42
C GLY A 24 -23.19 -10.99 -6.82
N PHE A 25 -24.07 -11.34 -5.87
CA PHE A 25 -25.14 -12.32 -6.11
C PHE A 25 -26.48 -11.64 -6.26
N ASN A 26 -26.82 -10.88 -7.06
CA ASN A 26 -28.16 -10.31 -7.29
C ASN A 26 -29.27 -10.82 -6.30
N THR A 27 -28.93 -10.84 -5.02
CA THR A 27 -29.76 -11.32 -3.91
C THR A 27 -29.75 -10.34 -2.76
N THR A 28 -30.84 -10.32 -2.00
CA THR A 28 -30.97 -9.52 -0.77
C THR A 28 -30.41 -10.22 0.48
N LYS A 29 -29.86 -11.43 0.35
CA LYS A 29 -29.14 -12.09 1.46
C LYS A 29 -27.99 -11.20 1.91
N LYS A 30 -27.96 -10.86 3.20
CA LYS A 30 -26.93 -9.99 3.78
C LYS A 30 -25.61 -10.70 4.05
N THR A 31 -25.62 -12.02 4.15
CA THR A 31 -24.44 -12.82 4.46
C THR A 31 -24.40 -14.05 3.58
N ILE A 32 -23.24 -14.36 3.04
CA ILE A 32 -22.92 -15.56 2.26
C ILE A 32 -21.92 -16.37 3.11
N ASN A 33 -22.37 -17.48 3.65
CA ASN A 33 -21.62 -18.22 4.68
C ASN A 33 -20.53 -19.15 4.12
N GLU A 34 -20.54 -19.41 2.82
CA GLU A 34 -19.59 -20.32 2.16
C GLU A 34 -19.16 -19.76 0.81
N PRO A 35 -17.97 -20.12 0.32
CA PRO A 35 -17.51 -19.71 -1.00
C PRO A 35 -18.54 -20.02 -2.07
N THR A 36 -19.08 -18.98 -2.70
CA THR A 36 -20.14 -19.09 -3.70
C THR A 36 -19.73 -18.41 -5.00
N GLU A 37 -20.02 -19.05 -6.11
CA GLU A 37 -19.62 -18.63 -7.45
C GLU A 37 -20.34 -17.35 -7.88
N VAL A 38 -19.59 -16.36 -8.34
CA VAL A 38 -20.12 -15.10 -8.87
C VAL A 38 -20.63 -15.30 -10.28
N LEU A 39 -21.84 -14.83 -10.56
CA LEU A 39 -22.50 -14.99 -11.85
C LEU A 39 -22.62 -13.66 -12.61
N VAL A 40 -22.38 -13.70 -13.91
CA VAL A 40 -22.68 -12.62 -14.85
C VAL A 40 -23.73 -13.12 -15.84
N ASN A 41 -24.90 -12.49 -15.83
CA ASN A 41 -26.05 -12.91 -16.67
C ASN A 41 -26.41 -14.41 -16.51
N GLY A 42 -26.33 -14.92 -15.27
CA GLY A 42 -26.67 -16.30 -14.93
C GLY A 42 -25.61 -17.35 -15.30
N LYS A 43 -24.42 -16.93 -15.76
CA LYS A 43 -23.28 -17.80 -16.04
C LYS A 43 -22.13 -17.49 -15.10
N PRO A 44 -21.29 -18.48 -14.76
CA PRO A 44 -20.08 -18.26 -13.97
C PRO A 44 -19.22 -17.13 -14.56
N MET A 45 -18.66 -16.31 -13.68
CA MET A 45 -17.67 -15.29 -14.05
C MET A 45 -16.31 -15.95 -14.25
N GLU A 46 -15.97 -16.25 -15.49
CA GLU A 46 -14.79 -17.05 -15.87
C GLU A 46 -13.69 -16.20 -16.51
N ASN A 47 -12.50 -16.82 -16.66
CA ASN A 47 -11.31 -16.21 -17.28
C ASN A 47 -10.81 -14.96 -16.54
N ILE A 48 -10.98 -14.90 -15.23
CA ILE A 48 -10.53 -13.79 -14.41
C ILE A 48 -9.04 -13.93 -14.08
N VAL A 49 -8.29 -12.86 -14.29
CA VAL A 49 -6.83 -12.84 -14.11
C VAL A 49 -6.41 -12.08 -12.85
N SER A 50 -7.26 -11.19 -12.33
CA SER A 50 -7.01 -10.48 -11.08
C SER A 50 -8.32 -10.12 -10.40
N VAL A 51 -8.32 -10.12 -9.06
CA VAL A 51 -9.43 -9.70 -8.22
C VAL A 51 -8.94 -8.78 -7.11
N ALA A 52 -9.79 -7.86 -6.67
CA ALA A 52 -9.52 -6.99 -5.52
C ALA A 52 -10.80 -6.70 -4.75
N ALA A 53 -10.70 -6.45 -3.45
CA ALA A 53 -11.81 -6.10 -2.59
C ALA A 53 -11.46 -4.87 -1.75
N GLY A 54 -12.31 -3.84 -1.83
CA GLY A 54 -12.33 -2.73 -0.88
C GLY A 54 -13.29 -3.02 0.28
N ASP A 55 -13.64 -2.00 1.07
CA ASP A 55 -14.47 -2.18 2.26
C ASP A 55 -15.85 -2.80 1.92
N ASN A 56 -16.51 -2.30 0.91
CA ASN A 56 -17.85 -2.71 0.54
C ASN A 56 -18.05 -2.90 -0.97
N PHE A 57 -16.98 -3.10 -1.72
CA PHE A 57 -17.04 -3.32 -3.16
C PHE A 57 -15.97 -4.29 -3.60
N SER A 58 -16.15 -4.86 -4.77
CA SER A 58 -15.24 -5.81 -5.37
C SER A 58 -14.94 -5.45 -6.81
N LEU A 59 -13.74 -5.79 -7.24
CA LEU A 59 -13.25 -5.64 -8.61
C LEU A 59 -12.75 -6.98 -9.14
N ALA A 60 -12.85 -7.14 -10.46
CA ALA A 60 -12.21 -8.21 -11.18
C ALA A 60 -11.72 -7.71 -12.54
N VAL A 61 -10.71 -8.34 -13.10
CA VAL A 61 -10.33 -8.15 -14.50
C VAL A 61 -10.29 -9.49 -15.21
N ASP A 62 -10.88 -9.55 -16.40
CA ASP A 62 -10.87 -10.74 -17.23
C ASP A 62 -9.63 -10.78 -18.14
N LYS A 63 -9.37 -11.95 -18.76
CA LYS A 63 -8.23 -12.16 -19.66
C LYS A 63 -8.18 -11.19 -20.84
N ASP A 64 -9.31 -10.61 -21.21
CA ASP A 64 -9.42 -9.66 -22.32
C ASP A 64 -9.15 -8.23 -21.86
N GLY A 65 -8.91 -8.02 -20.55
CA GLY A 65 -8.59 -6.74 -19.94
C GLY A 65 -9.78 -5.94 -19.46
N ASN A 66 -11.02 -6.45 -19.59
CA ASN A 66 -12.18 -5.71 -19.09
C ASN A 66 -12.20 -5.70 -17.56
N VAL A 67 -12.41 -4.54 -16.99
CA VAL A 67 -12.57 -4.37 -15.55
C VAL A 67 -14.05 -4.43 -15.17
N TRP A 68 -14.34 -5.18 -14.13
CA TRP A 68 -15.69 -5.39 -13.57
C TRP A 68 -15.73 -4.86 -12.15
N SER A 69 -16.84 -4.23 -11.76
CA SER A 69 -17.07 -3.73 -10.40
C SER A 69 -18.48 -4.05 -9.91
N TRP A 70 -18.62 -4.30 -8.60
CA TRP A 70 -19.90 -4.50 -7.92
C TRP A 70 -19.79 -4.15 -6.43
N GLY A 71 -20.90 -4.06 -5.75
CA GLY A 71 -20.99 -3.65 -4.36
C GLY A 71 -21.51 -2.23 -4.20
N ARG A 72 -21.05 -1.55 -3.17
CA ARG A 72 -21.49 -0.21 -2.80
C ARG A 72 -20.84 0.88 -3.66
N ASN A 73 -21.64 1.89 -3.99
CA ASN A 73 -21.19 3.15 -4.57
C ASN A 73 -21.55 4.29 -3.62
N ASP A 74 -20.64 4.68 -2.75
CA ASP A 74 -20.89 5.72 -1.75
C ASP A 74 -21.19 7.07 -2.39
N ALA A 75 -22.03 7.84 -1.69
CA ALA A 75 -22.42 9.18 -2.10
C ALA A 75 -21.17 10.07 -2.24
N GLY A 76 -20.96 10.59 -3.45
CA GLY A 76 -19.84 11.50 -3.74
C GLY A 76 -18.45 10.84 -3.78
N VAL A 77 -18.34 9.53 -3.65
CA VAL A 77 -17.05 8.80 -3.72
C VAL A 77 -16.87 8.12 -5.06
N GLY A 78 -17.79 7.22 -5.47
CA GLY A 78 -17.80 6.62 -6.79
C GLY A 78 -16.82 5.45 -6.97
N GLN A 79 -16.57 4.67 -5.92
CA GLN A 79 -15.62 3.55 -5.93
C GLN A 79 -15.91 2.44 -6.95
N LEU A 80 -17.10 2.40 -7.54
CA LEU A 80 -17.38 1.47 -8.64
C LEU A 80 -16.88 1.94 -10.02
N GLY A 81 -16.43 3.20 -10.14
CA GLY A 81 -15.86 3.72 -11.40
C GLY A 81 -16.85 3.81 -12.56
N ARG A 82 -18.16 3.98 -12.32
CA ARG A 82 -19.21 3.86 -13.34
C ARG A 82 -20.21 5.01 -13.41
N LYS A 83 -19.87 6.18 -12.94
CA LYS A 83 -20.74 7.38 -12.98
C LYS A 83 -22.19 7.11 -12.50
N LEU A 84 -22.32 6.26 -11.49
CA LEU A 84 -23.64 5.93 -10.91
C LEU A 84 -24.13 7.04 -9.98
N SER A 85 -25.45 7.08 -9.78
CA SER A 85 -26.03 7.90 -8.74
C SER A 85 -25.46 7.52 -7.37
N SER A 86 -25.28 8.52 -6.52
CA SER A 86 -24.71 8.33 -5.19
C SER A 86 -25.54 7.40 -4.31
N GLY A 87 -24.89 6.60 -3.47
CA GLY A 87 -25.53 5.69 -2.53
C GLY A 87 -26.13 4.41 -3.15
N THR A 88 -25.84 4.13 -4.42
CA THR A 88 -26.33 2.94 -5.12
C THR A 88 -25.54 1.70 -4.69
N SER A 89 -26.24 0.61 -4.37
CA SER A 89 -25.64 -0.72 -4.24
C SER A 89 -25.88 -1.52 -5.52
N VAL A 90 -24.84 -2.17 -6.03
CA VAL A 90 -24.88 -2.98 -7.25
C VAL A 90 -24.57 -4.42 -6.92
N TYR A 91 -25.58 -5.26 -7.01
CA TYR A 91 -25.56 -6.66 -6.55
C TYR A 91 -25.03 -7.66 -7.59
N SER A 92 -24.60 -7.20 -8.75
CA SER A 92 -24.03 -8.06 -9.79
C SER A 92 -22.87 -7.35 -10.51
N PRO A 93 -21.84 -8.09 -10.96
CA PRO A 93 -20.74 -7.50 -11.70
C PRO A 93 -21.19 -6.76 -12.96
N ARG A 94 -20.59 -5.60 -13.19
CA ARG A 94 -20.76 -4.79 -14.41
C ARG A 94 -19.42 -4.25 -14.85
N LYS A 95 -19.22 -4.09 -16.15
CA LYS A 95 -18.00 -3.48 -16.68
C LYS A 95 -17.85 -2.03 -16.25
N VAL A 96 -16.63 -1.63 -15.94
CA VAL A 96 -16.23 -0.23 -15.67
C VAL A 96 -16.11 0.49 -17.01
N TYR A 97 -16.73 1.67 -17.14
CA TYR A 97 -16.76 2.46 -18.36
C TYR A 97 -16.70 3.96 -18.05
N ASP A 98 -16.71 4.80 -19.09
CA ASP A 98 -16.64 6.26 -18.99
C ASP A 98 -15.29 6.74 -18.39
N VAL A 99 -14.17 6.18 -18.86
CA VAL A 99 -12.83 6.65 -18.49
C VAL A 99 -12.68 8.13 -18.82
N ALA A 100 -12.09 8.88 -17.89
CA ALA A 100 -11.90 10.31 -18.06
C ALA A 100 -11.04 10.64 -19.28
N PRO A 101 -11.38 11.70 -20.06
CA PRO A 101 -10.57 12.13 -21.18
C PRO A 101 -9.16 12.57 -20.70
N THR A 102 -8.16 12.26 -21.49
CA THR A 102 -6.80 12.78 -21.28
C THR A 102 -6.54 13.94 -22.24
N PRO A 103 -5.59 14.84 -21.97
CA PRO A 103 -5.24 15.93 -22.89
C PRO A 103 -4.90 15.47 -24.31
N SER A 104 -4.39 14.23 -24.44
CA SER A 104 -4.01 13.65 -25.74
C SER A 104 -5.16 13.00 -26.50
N ASN A 105 -6.27 12.62 -25.85
CA ASN A 105 -7.32 11.80 -26.45
C ASN A 105 -8.66 12.54 -26.66
N GLY A 106 -8.79 13.79 -26.21
CA GLY A 106 -10.06 14.52 -26.29
C GLY A 106 -11.19 13.89 -25.48
N ALA A 107 -12.44 14.24 -25.78
CA ALA A 107 -13.61 13.63 -25.14
C ALA A 107 -13.75 12.17 -25.62
N MET A 108 -13.37 11.22 -24.77
CA MET A 108 -13.64 9.81 -25.01
C MET A 108 -15.12 9.54 -24.67
N GLY A 109 -15.92 9.24 -25.68
CA GLY A 109 -17.27 8.69 -25.47
C GLY A 109 -17.19 7.35 -24.72
N SER A 110 -18.33 6.79 -24.31
CA SER A 110 -18.49 5.53 -23.52
C SER A 110 -17.40 4.49 -23.79
N THR A 111 -16.22 4.65 -23.16
CA THR A 111 -15.06 3.79 -23.35
C THR A 111 -14.92 2.89 -22.14
N TYR A 112 -14.90 1.59 -22.34
CA TYR A 112 -14.61 0.64 -21.26
C TYR A 112 -13.13 0.74 -20.84
N LEU A 113 -12.88 0.68 -19.55
CA LEU A 113 -11.53 0.51 -19.02
C LEU A 113 -11.02 -0.88 -19.44
N GLY A 114 -9.86 -0.92 -20.07
CA GLY A 114 -9.30 -2.12 -20.69
C GLY A 114 -9.62 -2.28 -22.18
N GLY A 115 -10.32 -1.31 -22.80
CA GLY A 115 -10.56 -1.28 -24.26
C GLY A 115 -9.38 -0.66 -25.05
N GLU A 116 -9.54 -0.59 -26.38
CA GLU A 116 -8.50 -0.12 -27.33
C GLU A 116 -7.86 1.22 -26.96
N ASN A 117 -8.63 2.14 -26.37
CA ASN A 117 -8.15 3.50 -26.06
C ASN A 117 -7.49 3.63 -24.67
N THR A 118 -7.58 2.59 -23.82
CA THR A 118 -7.05 2.62 -22.47
C THR A 118 -5.93 1.63 -22.24
N GLY A 119 -5.69 0.72 -23.17
CA GLY A 119 -4.80 -0.41 -23.03
C GLY A 119 -5.45 -1.55 -22.22
N LYS A 120 -4.96 -2.76 -22.42
CA LYS A 120 -5.44 -3.99 -21.77
C LYS A 120 -5.07 -3.96 -20.28
N VAL A 121 -6.07 -3.97 -19.40
CA VAL A 121 -5.83 -4.08 -17.95
C VAL A 121 -5.41 -5.50 -17.59
N VAL A 122 -4.39 -5.62 -16.73
CA VAL A 122 -3.85 -6.91 -16.25
C VAL A 122 -3.98 -7.11 -14.75
N LYS A 123 -4.08 -6.03 -13.97
CA LYS A 123 -4.26 -6.08 -12.51
C LYS A 123 -5.25 -5.03 -12.03
N VAL A 124 -5.97 -5.34 -10.96
CA VAL A 124 -6.83 -4.40 -10.21
C VAL A 124 -6.47 -4.43 -8.74
N PHE A 125 -6.66 -3.29 -8.07
CA PHE A 125 -6.37 -3.06 -6.67
C PHE A 125 -7.51 -2.29 -6.02
N ALA A 126 -7.77 -2.56 -4.75
CA ALA A 126 -8.79 -1.85 -3.98
C ALA A 126 -8.43 -1.85 -2.49
N SER A 127 -8.67 -0.73 -1.83
CA SER A 127 -8.60 -0.60 -0.37
C SER A 127 -9.51 0.56 0.07
N GLY A 128 -10.19 0.40 1.20
CA GLY A 128 -11.17 1.40 1.64
C GLY A 128 -12.22 1.65 0.56
N SER A 129 -12.28 2.87 0.08
CA SER A 129 -13.15 3.31 -1.04
C SER A 129 -12.33 3.80 -2.24
N THR A 130 -11.09 3.36 -2.38
CA THR A 130 -10.16 3.71 -3.46
C THR A 130 -9.89 2.48 -4.32
N ALA A 131 -9.75 2.68 -5.62
CA ALA A 131 -9.51 1.63 -6.59
C ALA A 131 -8.43 2.04 -7.60
N ALA A 132 -7.68 1.06 -8.09
CA ALA A 132 -6.71 1.23 -9.17
C ALA A 132 -6.71 0.04 -10.13
N ALA A 133 -6.19 0.29 -11.32
CA ALA A 133 -5.95 -0.72 -12.34
C ALA A 133 -4.64 -0.42 -13.08
N ILE A 134 -3.87 -1.45 -13.43
CA ILE A 134 -2.66 -1.35 -14.24
C ILE A 134 -2.92 -2.01 -15.59
N THR A 135 -2.51 -1.33 -16.65
CA THR A 135 -2.50 -1.90 -18.01
C THR A 135 -1.23 -2.73 -18.25
N GLU A 136 -1.22 -3.50 -19.32
CA GLU A 136 -0.06 -4.30 -19.75
C GLU A 136 1.19 -3.43 -20.04
N GLU A 137 0.97 -2.18 -20.46
CA GLU A 137 2.02 -1.19 -20.71
C GLU A 137 2.52 -0.50 -19.43
N GLY A 138 1.84 -0.67 -18.30
CA GLY A 138 2.21 -0.04 -17.02
C GLY A 138 1.49 1.28 -16.73
N THR A 139 0.50 1.66 -17.53
CA THR A 139 -0.35 2.82 -17.22
C THR A 139 -1.26 2.52 -16.04
N VAL A 140 -1.37 3.44 -15.10
CA VAL A 140 -2.22 3.32 -13.92
C VAL A 140 -3.49 4.17 -14.07
N TYR A 141 -4.64 3.54 -13.87
CA TYR A 141 -5.93 4.21 -13.74
C TYR A 141 -6.42 4.12 -12.30
N VAL A 142 -6.99 5.21 -11.78
CA VAL A 142 -7.42 5.36 -10.38
C VAL A 142 -8.79 6.00 -10.30
N TRP A 143 -9.57 5.63 -9.29
CA TRP A 143 -10.89 6.22 -9.02
C TRP A 143 -11.33 5.98 -7.57
N GLY A 144 -12.43 6.58 -7.16
CA GLY A 144 -12.95 6.52 -5.81
C GLY A 144 -12.53 7.70 -4.96
N SER A 145 -12.16 7.45 -3.72
CA SER A 145 -11.79 8.48 -2.73
C SER A 145 -10.51 9.21 -3.11
N ASN A 146 -10.55 10.55 -3.02
CA ASN A 146 -9.39 11.43 -3.28
C ASN A 146 -9.25 12.52 -2.21
N ARG A 147 -9.78 12.27 -1.01
CA ARG A 147 -9.81 13.27 0.06
C ARG A 147 -8.42 13.81 0.45
N TYR A 148 -7.39 13.00 0.25
CA TYR A 148 -6.00 13.32 0.59
C TYR A 148 -5.12 13.52 -0.65
N GLY A 149 -5.71 13.58 -1.86
CA GLY A 149 -4.95 13.62 -3.11
C GLY A 149 -4.36 12.28 -3.53
N GLN A 150 -4.78 11.17 -2.87
CA GLN A 150 -4.21 9.84 -3.06
C GLN A 150 -4.33 9.30 -4.48
N LEU A 151 -5.24 9.81 -5.29
CA LEU A 151 -5.36 9.39 -6.69
C LEU A 151 -4.22 9.89 -7.60
N GLY A 152 -3.40 10.85 -7.14
CA GLY A 152 -2.25 11.32 -7.92
C GLY A 152 -2.58 11.98 -9.25
N ILE A 153 -3.73 12.63 -9.37
CA ILE A 153 -4.24 13.23 -10.62
C ILE A 153 -4.21 14.75 -10.61
N GLY A 154 -3.56 15.35 -9.61
CA GLY A 154 -3.41 16.80 -9.47
C GLY A 154 -4.49 17.49 -8.63
N HIS A 155 -5.46 16.75 -8.08
CA HIS A 155 -6.57 17.33 -7.30
C HIS A 155 -6.78 16.61 -5.97
N ASP A 156 -7.07 17.35 -4.90
CA ASP A 156 -7.48 16.85 -3.60
C ASP A 156 -8.74 17.57 -3.09
N ALA A 157 -9.35 17.03 -2.05
CA ALA A 157 -10.57 17.59 -1.47
C ALA A 157 -10.34 18.88 -0.66
N ILE A 158 -9.08 19.24 -0.44
CA ILE A 158 -8.72 20.37 0.41
C ILE A 158 -8.70 21.66 -0.40
N THR A 159 -8.29 21.58 -1.66
CA THR A 159 -8.25 22.71 -2.60
C THR A 159 -9.52 22.90 -3.41
N GLU A 160 -10.38 21.86 -3.46
CA GLU A 160 -11.67 21.88 -4.12
C GLU A 160 -12.79 21.52 -3.13
N SER A 161 -14.05 21.79 -3.44
CA SER A 161 -15.15 21.29 -2.62
C SER A 161 -15.09 19.75 -2.55
N SER A 162 -15.18 19.20 -1.35
CA SER A 162 -14.89 17.79 -1.03
C SER A 162 -15.58 16.75 -1.93
N ALA A 163 -16.72 17.11 -2.52
CA ALA A 163 -17.46 16.22 -3.42
C ALA A 163 -16.92 16.18 -4.84
N SER A 164 -16.17 17.21 -5.28
CA SER A 164 -15.66 17.29 -6.66
C SER A 164 -14.27 16.67 -6.84
N SER A 165 -13.54 16.42 -5.75
CA SER A 165 -12.21 15.81 -5.82
C SER A 165 -12.23 14.29 -5.93
N ASN A 166 -13.22 13.61 -5.37
CA ASN A 166 -13.42 12.18 -5.58
C ASN A 166 -13.79 11.89 -7.05
N LYS A 167 -13.37 10.74 -7.55
CA LYS A 167 -13.56 10.39 -8.97
C LYS A 167 -14.45 9.17 -9.11
N ASN A 168 -15.63 9.37 -9.70
CA ASN A 168 -16.61 8.31 -9.94
C ASN A 168 -16.45 7.60 -11.29
N ILE A 169 -15.37 7.90 -12.01
CA ILE A 169 -14.91 7.22 -13.22
C ILE A 169 -13.38 7.09 -13.15
N PRO A 170 -12.75 6.15 -13.87
CA PRO A 170 -11.31 6.01 -13.90
C PRO A 170 -10.60 7.24 -14.50
N TYR A 171 -9.56 7.69 -13.83
CA TYR A 171 -8.63 8.72 -14.28
C TYR A 171 -7.23 8.13 -14.44
N ARG A 172 -6.49 8.52 -15.47
CA ARG A 172 -5.09 8.16 -15.59
C ARG A 172 -4.29 8.90 -14.52
N MET A 173 -3.47 8.17 -13.78
CA MET A 173 -2.55 8.75 -12.80
C MET A 173 -1.48 9.57 -13.51
N TYR A 174 -1.11 10.71 -12.93
CA TYR A 174 -0.17 11.62 -13.55
C TYR A 174 1.27 11.09 -13.52
N GLY A 175 1.94 11.07 -14.67
CA GLY A 175 3.38 10.78 -14.78
C GLY A 175 3.79 9.33 -14.50
N ILE A 176 2.84 8.38 -14.49
CA ILE A 176 3.12 6.95 -14.27
C ILE A 176 2.76 6.16 -15.53
N ASP A 177 3.77 5.53 -16.13
CA ASP A 177 3.65 4.81 -17.40
C ASP A 177 4.37 3.45 -17.42
N ASP A 178 5.02 3.05 -16.34
CA ASP A 178 5.82 1.81 -16.24
C ASP A 178 5.57 1.05 -14.94
N ALA A 179 4.35 1.15 -14.40
CA ALA A 179 3.97 0.47 -13.17
C ALA A 179 3.87 -1.04 -13.35
N VAL A 180 4.34 -1.78 -12.35
CA VAL A 180 4.17 -3.24 -12.26
C VAL A 180 3.32 -3.64 -11.05
N ASP A 181 3.24 -2.77 -10.04
CA ASP A 181 2.41 -3.00 -8.86
C ASP A 181 1.90 -1.69 -8.24
N VAL A 182 0.77 -1.80 -7.51
CA VAL A 182 0.17 -0.68 -6.78
C VAL A 182 -0.20 -1.15 -5.38
N VAL A 183 0.16 -0.35 -4.39
CA VAL A 183 -0.22 -0.56 -3.00
C VAL A 183 -1.15 0.58 -2.57
N ILE A 184 -2.36 0.24 -2.18
CA ILE A 184 -3.36 1.22 -1.74
C ILE A 184 -3.47 1.15 -0.21
N GLY A 185 -3.06 2.23 0.46
CA GLY A 185 -3.32 2.48 1.87
C GLY A 185 -4.62 3.24 2.09
N GLU A 186 -4.90 3.62 3.33
CA GLU A 186 -6.09 4.40 3.68
C GLU A 186 -6.08 5.81 3.05
N LYS A 187 -4.93 6.48 3.10
CA LYS A 187 -4.74 7.88 2.69
C LYS A 187 -3.71 8.06 1.57
N ASN A 188 -3.10 6.97 1.10
CA ASN A 188 -1.96 6.98 0.20
C ASN A 188 -2.06 5.88 -0.85
N ILE A 189 -1.43 6.12 -1.99
CA ILE A 189 -1.17 5.09 -3.00
C ILE A 189 0.33 5.12 -3.31
N ALA A 190 0.98 3.96 -3.24
CA ALA A 190 2.32 3.75 -3.72
C ALA A 190 2.30 2.94 -5.03
N ILE A 191 3.15 3.29 -5.95
CA ILE A 191 3.30 2.66 -7.25
C ILE A 191 4.73 2.15 -7.36
N ILE A 192 4.89 0.88 -7.68
CA ILE A 192 6.19 0.25 -7.96
C ILE A 192 6.34 0.14 -9.46
N ASN A 193 7.38 0.76 -9.99
CA ASN A 193 7.72 0.70 -11.40
C ASN A 193 8.59 -0.52 -11.72
N ARG A 194 8.70 -0.85 -12.99
CA ARG A 194 9.49 -1.98 -13.51
C ARG A 194 10.97 -1.91 -13.17
N ASP A 195 11.53 -0.72 -13.06
CA ASP A 195 12.92 -0.48 -12.65
C ASP A 195 13.12 -0.55 -11.12
N GLY A 196 12.05 -0.84 -10.37
CA GLY A 196 12.05 -0.89 -8.91
C GLY A 196 12.01 0.47 -8.23
N THR A 197 11.80 1.57 -8.96
CA THR A 197 11.50 2.86 -8.33
C THR A 197 10.10 2.85 -7.74
N VAL A 198 9.90 3.58 -6.63
CA VAL A 198 8.59 3.73 -5.98
C VAL A 198 8.19 5.19 -6.03
N TYR A 199 6.97 5.42 -6.49
CA TYR A 199 6.30 6.71 -6.40
C TYR A 199 5.13 6.62 -5.43
N ILE A 200 4.89 7.68 -4.69
CA ILE A 200 3.82 7.72 -3.70
C ILE A 200 3.07 9.05 -3.75
N THR A 201 1.79 9.00 -3.42
CA THR A 201 0.90 10.17 -3.41
C THR A 201 -0.09 10.08 -2.24
N GLY A 202 -0.72 11.17 -1.88
CA GLY A 202 -1.69 11.27 -0.80
C GLY A 202 -1.18 12.05 0.40
N SER A 203 -1.61 11.67 1.60
CA SER A 203 -1.26 12.35 2.85
C SER A 203 0.21 12.19 3.21
N ASN A 204 0.84 13.28 3.67
CA ASN A 204 2.18 13.26 4.27
C ASN A 204 2.17 13.71 5.75
N GLU A 205 1.04 13.58 6.40
CA GLU A 205 0.87 14.01 7.80
C GLU A 205 1.87 13.34 8.75
N THR A 206 2.30 12.12 8.41
CA THR A 206 3.18 11.30 9.24
C THR A 206 4.53 10.97 8.56
N GLY A 207 4.86 11.63 7.46
CA GLY A 207 6.08 11.34 6.70
C GLY A 207 6.00 10.06 5.85
N VAL A 208 4.81 9.49 5.67
CA VAL A 208 4.58 8.24 4.94
C VAL A 208 4.90 8.33 3.45
N LEU A 209 5.17 9.51 2.91
CA LEU A 209 5.62 9.66 1.52
C LEU A 209 7.11 9.34 1.32
N GLY A 210 7.90 9.24 2.39
CA GLY A 210 9.32 8.89 2.28
C GLY A 210 10.14 9.79 1.34
N ASN A 211 9.72 11.04 1.17
CA ASN A 211 10.34 12.01 0.24
C ASN A 211 11.27 13.02 0.94
N GLY A 212 11.66 12.75 2.18
CA GLY A 212 12.50 13.63 3.00
C GLY A 212 11.79 14.88 3.52
N GLU A 213 10.56 15.13 3.13
CA GLU A 213 9.75 16.22 3.66
C GLU A 213 9.08 15.81 4.95
N VAL A 214 9.38 16.58 6.00
CA VAL A 214 8.77 16.41 7.29
C VAL A 214 7.97 17.65 7.63
N TRP A 215 6.86 17.39 8.25
CA TRP A 215 6.00 18.48 8.64
C TRP A 215 6.19 18.90 10.10
N SER A 216 6.28 20.21 10.36
CA SER A 216 6.26 20.77 11.71
C SER A 216 4.83 21.17 12.08
N THR A 217 4.34 20.69 13.22
CA THR A 217 3.05 21.07 13.81
C THR A 217 2.98 22.59 13.99
N GLY A 218 2.11 23.29 13.28
CA GLY A 218 1.92 24.72 13.51
C GLY A 218 1.26 25.51 12.37
N SER A 219 1.16 24.95 11.19
CA SER A 219 0.41 25.56 10.09
C SER A 219 -0.89 24.79 9.88
N ALA A 220 -1.98 25.38 10.24
CA ALA A 220 -3.27 24.84 9.87
C ALA A 220 -3.35 24.82 8.35
N ASN A 221 -3.48 23.62 7.80
CA ASN A 221 -3.95 23.29 6.47
C ASN A 221 -2.95 23.15 5.31
N ASN A 222 -3.01 22.02 4.68
CA ASN A 222 -3.02 21.73 3.26
C ASN A 222 -1.67 21.61 2.52
N GLY A 223 -0.54 21.82 3.15
CA GLY A 223 0.77 21.66 2.51
C GLY A 223 1.30 20.22 2.50
N TYR A 224 0.60 19.27 3.11
CA TYR A 224 1.12 17.91 3.32
C TYR A 224 0.76 16.93 2.24
N ASN A 225 -0.45 17.08 1.72
CA ASN A 225 -0.95 16.14 0.75
C ASN A 225 -0.23 16.36 -0.58
N ARG A 226 0.17 15.29 -1.21
CA ARG A 226 0.69 15.29 -2.57
C ARG A 226 -0.37 14.74 -3.50
N THR A 227 -0.76 15.56 -4.45
CA THR A 227 -1.81 15.27 -5.44
C THR A 227 -1.24 14.75 -6.74
N ILE A 228 0.08 14.66 -6.83
CA ILE A 228 0.84 14.02 -7.91
C ILE A 228 1.83 13.04 -7.29
N PRO A 229 2.14 11.92 -7.96
CA PRO A 229 3.12 10.97 -7.47
C PRO A 229 4.51 11.60 -7.35
N LEU A 230 5.16 11.37 -6.20
CA LEU A 230 6.55 11.77 -5.95
C LEU A 230 7.40 10.53 -5.64
N PRO A 231 8.68 10.52 -6.03
CA PRO A 231 9.55 9.40 -5.73
C PRO A 231 9.78 9.27 -4.21
N VAL A 232 9.79 8.04 -3.72
CA VAL A 232 10.36 7.71 -2.42
C VAL A 232 11.87 7.84 -2.53
N LEU A 233 12.51 8.48 -1.55
CA LEU A 233 13.94 8.75 -1.58
C LEU A 233 14.70 7.81 -0.64
N ASP A 234 15.91 7.46 -1.05
CA ASP A 234 16.86 6.75 -0.21
C ASP A 234 17.55 7.69 0.80
N THR A 235 18.50 7.15 1.54
CA THR A 235 19.27 7.93 2.53
C THR A 235 20.20 8.98 1.91
N ASP A 236 20.46 8.94 0.64
CA ASP A 236 21.25 9.92 -0.09
C ASP A 236 20.39 10.94 -0.85
N MET A 237 19.07 10.95 -0.57
CA MET A 237 18.08 11.80 -1.24
C MET A 237 17.95 11.54 -2.74
N LYS A 238 18.23 10.31 -3.16
CA LYS A 238 18.01 9.84 -4.53
C LYS A 238 16.75 8.97 -4.57
N ALA A 239 16.15 8.82 -5.72
CA ALA A 239 15.02 7.92 -5.89
C ALA A 239 15.41 6.50 -5.46
N LEU A 240 14.64 5.93 -4.52
CA LEU A 240 14.82 4.56 -4.07
C LEU A 240 14.57 3.60 -5.23
N THR A 241 15.47 2.63 -5.40
CA THR A 241 15.39 1.64 -6.48
C THR A 241 15.48 0.21 -5.94
N GLY A 242 15.16 -0.77 -6.78
CA GLY A 242 15.25 -2.18 -6.42
C GLY A 242 14.07 -2.69 -5.57
N VAL A 243 13.02 -1.92 -5.41
CA VAL A 243 11.82 -2.36 -4.69
C VAL A 243 11.09 -3.42 -5.50
N VAL A 244 10.79 -4.54 -4.84
CA VAL A 244 10.09 -5.69 -5.45
C VAL A 244 8.66 -5.87 -4.96
N ASN A 245 8.39 -5.46 -3.72
CA ASN A 245 7.04 -5.37 -3.16
C ASN A 245 7.01 -4.43 -1.97
N GLY A 246 5.83 -4.04 -1.53
CA GLY A 246 5.63 -3.16 -0.40
C GLY A 246 4.25 -3.28 0.20
N ALA A 247 4.06 -2.65 1.35
CA ALA A 247 2.77 -2.52 2.02
C ALA A 247 2.63 -1.14 2.67
N LEU A 248 1.41 -0.65 2.74
CA LEU A 248 1.05 0.60 3.40
C LEU A 248 0.11 0.31 4.56
N GLY A 249 0.51 0.69 5.76
CA GLY A 249 -0.39 0.91 6.88
C GLY A 249 -1.05 2.30 6.80
N PRO A 250 -1.90 2.68 7.76
CA PRO A 250 -2.54 4.00 7.77
C PRO A 250 -1.55 5.17 7.84
N GLU A 251 -0.42 4.99 8.51
CA GLU A 251 0.55 6.04 8.84
C GLU A 251 2.00 5.63 8.59
N HIS A 252 2.26 4.45 8.05
CA HIS A 252 3.60 3.96 7.76
C HIS A 252 3.62 3.13 6.48
N ALA A 253 4.82 2.95 5.95
CA ALA A 253 5.09 2.11 4.80
C ALA A 253 6.24 1.15 5.10
N ILE A 254 6.21 -0.01 4.47
CA ILE A 254 7.28 -0.99 4.49
C ILE A 254 7.55 -1.47 3.06
N LEU A 255 8.80 -1.50 2.68
CA LEU A 255 9.26 -1.86 1.34
C LEU A 255 10.30 -2.97 1.42
N ASN A 256 10.16 -3.96 0.56
CA ASN A 256 11.14 -5.02 0.35
C ASN A 256 11.95 -4.71 -0.91
N LEU A 257 13.26 -4.61 -0.75
CA LEU A 257 14.19 -4.26 -1.80
C LEU A 257 15.09 -5.45 -2.13
N TYR A 258 15.44 -5.56 -3.41
CA TYR A 258 16.47 -6.48 -3.89
C TYR A 258 17.57 -5.66 -4.53
N GLN A 259 18.71 -5.57 -3.86
CA GLN A 259 19.81 -4.70 -4.26
C GLN A 259 21.11 -5.49 -4.44
N TYR A 260 21.87 -5.06 -5.42
CA TYR A 260 23.24 -5.52 -5.60
C TYR A 260 24.15 -4.81 -4.57
N LYS A 261 24.78 -5.60 -3.69
CA LYS A 261 25.76 -5.10 -2.74
C LYS A 261 27.16 -5.44 -3.20
N LYS A 262 27.94 -4.41 -3.45
CA LYS A 262 29.37 -4.57 -3.67
C LYS A 262 30.06 -4.68 -2.31
N SER A 263 30.73 -5.80 -2.07
CA SER A 263 31.55 -6.05 -0.90
C SER A 263 32.87 -6.69 -1.30
N THR A 264 33.85 -6.60 -0.44
CA THR A 264 35.16 -7.19 -0.64
C THR A 264 35.53 -7.94 0.64
N ASP A 265 36.01 -9.17 0.52
CA ASP A 265 36.45 -9.95 1.68
C ASP A 265 37.79 -9.40 2.27
N ALA A 266 38.25 -9.99 3.38
CA ALA A 266 39.47 -9.59 4.05
C ALA A 266 40.71 -9.81 3.17
N GLU A 267 40.64 -10.67 2.19
CA GLU A 267 41.66 -10.99 1.22
C GLU A 267 41.63 -10.08 -0.01
N GLY A 268 40.64 -9.18 -0.13
CA GLY A 268 40.51 -8.22 -1.22
C GLY A 268 39.74 -8.76 -2.45
N ASN A 269 39.10 -9.92 -2.37
CA ASN A 269 38.30 -10.47 -3.45
C ASN A 269 36.89 -9.83 -3.47
N ASP A 270 36.33 -9.67 -4.66
CA ASP A 270 34.96 -9.21 -4.81
C ASP A 270 33.96 -10.30 -4.36
N THR A 271 33.25 -10.02 -3.28
CA THR A 271 32.21 -10.87 -2.69
C THR A 271 30.82 -10.28 -2.91
N SER A 272 30.69 -9.42 -3.90
CA SER A 272 29.44 -8.75 -4.23
C SER A 272 28.30 -9.75 -4.46
N ASP A 273 27.16 -9.48 -3.86
CA ASP A 273 25.98 -10.36 -3.92
C ASP A 273 24.69 -9.53 -4.00
N PHE A 274 23.62 -10.19 -4.40
CA PHE A 274 22.27 -9.64 -4.31
C PHE A 274 21.68 -9.95 -2.94
N ALA A 275 21.25 -8.94 -2.23
CA ALA A 275 20.60 -9.09 -0.95
C ALA A 275 19.23 -8.42 -0.93
N ASN A 276 18.26 -9.09 -0.29
CA ASN A 276 17.03 -8.43 0.09
C ASN A 276 17.27 -7.57 1.33
N GLU A 277 16.71 -6.38 1.32
CA GLU A 277 16.65 -5.49 2.47
C GLU A 277 15.22 -4.99 2.66
N VAL A 278 14.84 -4.78 3.90
CA VAL A 278 13.53 -4.23 4.23
C VAL A 278 13.73 -2.84 4.80
N TYR A 279 12.99 -1.89 4.27
CA TYR A 279 12.97 -0.51 4.73
C TYR A 279 11.55 -0.13 5.16
N ALA A 280 11.46 0.71 6.17
CA ALA A 280 10.21 1.25 6.66
C ALA A 280 10.32 2.75 6.94
N TYR A 281 9.22 3.48 6.78
CA TYR A 281 9.13 4.90 7.02
C TYR A 281 7.70 5.32 7.40
N GLY A 282 7.57 6.52 7.95
CA GLY A 282 6.31 7.04 8.48
C GLY A 282 6.29 7.10 10.01
N ASN A 283 5.10 7.05 10.61
CA ASN A 283 4.93 7.11 12.05
C ASN A 283 5.39 5.82 12.73
N ASN A 284 6.27 5.94 13.72
CA ASN A 284 6.78 4.81 14.52
C ASN A 284 6.19 4.71 15.93
N LYS A 285 5.04 5.33 16.17
CA LYS A 285 4.44 5.40 17.52
C LYS A 285 4.31 4.05 18.22
N ASN A 286 4.14 2.98 17.46
CA ASN A 286 3.92 1.63 17.98
C ASN A 286 5.08 0.67 17.63
N GLY A 287 6.24 1.18 17.25
CA GLY A 287 7.36 0.35 16.82
C GLY A 287 7.14 -0.33 15.46
N VAL A 288 6.21 0.15 14.66
CA VAL A 288 5.81 -0.45 13.37
C VAL A 288 6.91 -0.40 12.31
N LEU A 289 7.92 0.46 12.47
CA LEU A 289 9.05 0.53 11.56
C LEU A 289 10.09 -0.59 11.79
N GLY A 290 10.06 -1.28 12.93
CA GLY A 290 10.96 -2.40 13.21
C GLY A 290 12.45 -2.04 13.16
N ASN A 291 12.81 -0.77 13.38
CA ASN A 291 14.17 -0.25 13.27
C ASN A 291 14.93 -0.23 14.62
N GLY A 292 14.43 -0.95 15.63
CA GLY A 292 15.00 -0.97 16.98
C GLY A 292 14.64 0.25 17.84
N VAL A 293 13.88 1.21 17.30
CA VAL A 293 13.42 2.40 18.03
C VAL A 293 11.94 2.24 18.33
N ALA A 294 11.55 2.27 19.60
CA ALA A 294 10.17 2.20 20.04
C ALA A 294 9.76 3.50 20.76
N TYR A 295 8.52 3.91 20.53
CA TYR A 295 7.87 4.98 21.27
C TYR A 295 6.83 4.38 22.21
N THR A 296 7.04 4.52 23.52
CA THR A 296 6.08 4.06 24.52
C THR A 296 5.83 5.19 25.51
N ASN A 297 4.60 5.71 25.57
CA ASN A 297 4.16 6.70 26.58
C ASN A 297 5.09 7.92 26.77
N GLY A 298 5.55 8.55 25.70
CA GLY A 298 6.38 9.75 25.78
C GLY A 298 7.88 9.51 25.96
N THR A 299 8.31 8.25 25.98
CA THR A 299 9.73 7.88 26.08
C THR A 299 10.24 7.26 24.77
N PHE A 300 11.40 7.72 24.31
CA PHE A 300 12.13 7.12 23.21
C PHE A 300 13.26 6.26 23.75
N SER A 301 13.45 5.09 23.20
CA SER A 301 14.73 4.39 23.26
C SER A 301 15.34 4.40 21.87
N ASP A 302 16.55 4.91 21.73
CA ASP A 302 17.35 4.80 20.51
C ASP A 302 17.93 3.38 20.38
N GLU A 303 18.60 3.13 19.27
CA GLU A 303 19.30 1.86 18.99
C GLU A 303 20.34 1.46 20.06
N ASN A 304 20.71 2.39 20.96
CA ASN A 304 21.63 2.19 22.06
C ASN A 304 20.90 2.01 23.41
N GLY A 305 19.55 1.94 23.39
CA GLY A 305 18.73 1.82 24.61
C GLY A 305 18.66 3.13 25.44
N THR A 306 19.05 4.27 24.88
CA THR A 306 18.98 5.55 25.58
C THR A 306 17.55 6.06 25.56
N THR A 307 16.96 6.19 26.74
CA THR A 307 15.62 6.72 26.93
C THR A 307 15.64 8.25 26.91
N VAL A 308 14.94 8.88 25.98
CA VAL A 308 14.77 10.33 25.94
C VAL A 308 13.40 10.68 26.50
N THR A 309 13.36 11.22 27.71
CA THR A 309 12.16 11.76 28.35
C THR A 309 12.16 13.28 28.20
N GLU A 310 10.98 13.87 28.09
CA GLU A 310 10.60 15.29 28.19
C GLU A 310 11.68 16.32 27.80
N ASP A 311 11.27 17.41 27.13
CA ASP A 311 12.16 18.56 26.93
C ASP A 311 12.57 19.20 28.26
N ALA A 312 13.56 20.09 28.23
CA ALA A 312 14.06 20.81 29.42
C ALA A 312 13.00 21.68 30.10
N LEU A 313 11.78 21.73 29.57
CA LEU A 313 10.64 22.49 30.09
C LEU A 313 9.55 21.55 30.65
N GLY A 314 9.76 20.23 30.66
CA GLY A 314 8.79 19.26 31.18
C GLY A 314 7.58 19.06 30.24
N ASN A 315 7.67 19.49 28.99
CA ASN A 315 6.63 19.22 28.01
C ASN A 315 6.80 17.80 27.47
N GLU A 316 5.69 17.09 27.37
CA GLU A 316 5.64 15.86 26.62
C GLU A 316 6.15 16.15 25.20
N VAL A 317 7.35 15.70 24.89
CA VAL A 317 7.89 15.83 23.54
C VAL A 317 7.08 14.88 22.67
N LYS A 318 5.95 15.36 22.15
CA LYS A 318 5.29 14.75 20.98
C LYS A 318 6.24 14.91 19.78
N LYS A 319 7.39 14.28 19.84
CA LYS A 319 8.14 14.01 18.63
C LYS A 319 7.35 12.92 17.91
N THR A 320 6.56 13.33 16.96
CA THR A 320 6.47 12.55 15.75
C THR A 320 7.90 12.22 15.42
N VAL A 321 8.34 10.99 15.64
CA VAL A 321 9.70 10.59 15.26
C VAL A 321 9.64 10.51 13.77
N VAL A 322 9.95 11.62 13.24
CA VAL A 322 10.34 11.74 11.91
C VAL A 322 11.73 11.22 11.86
N PHE A 323 11.87 9.97 11.47
CA PHE A 323 13.12 9.33 11.08
C PHE A 323 14.29 9.43 12.07
N PRO A 324 15.24 8.49 12.05
CA PRO A 324 16.56 8.75 12.56
C PRO A 324 17.04 10.05 11.90
N THR A 325 17.21 11.03 12.64
CA THR A 325 17.41 12.47 12.55
C THR A 325 17.75 13.11 11.20
N ASP A 326 18.03 12.37 10.15
CA ASP A 326 18.48 12.94 8.86
C ASP A 326 17.95 12.26 7.59
N LYS A 327 17.14 11.17 7.66
CA LYS A 327 16.89 10.37 6.46
C LYS A 327 15.49 9.78 6.41
N SER A 328 14.92 9.75 5.24
CA SER A 328 13.52 9.46 4.99
C SER A 328 13.08 8.00 5.14
N ILE A 329 14.00 7.07 5.22
CA ILE A 329 13.71 5.64 5.39
C ILE A 329 14.69 4.97 6.36
N ALA A 330 14.23 3.94 7.09
CA ALA A 330 15.04 3.18 8.04
C ALA A 330 15.03 1.69 7.68
N ARG A 331 16.17 1.01 7.88
CA ARG A 331 16.24 -0.44 7.74
C ARG A 331 15.49 -1.13 8.87
N VAL A 332 14.71 -2.13 8.52
CA VAL A 332 14.09 -3.04 9.48
C VAL A 332 15.16 -3.97 10.03
N GLN A 333 15.17 -4.13 11.36
CA GLN A 333 16.11 -4.99 12.08
C GLN A 333 15.45 -6.29 12.47
N ALA A 334 16.18 -7.40 12.33
CA ALA A 334 15.83 -8.68 12.92
C ALA A 334 16.72 -8.93 14.14
N TRP A 335 16.12 -9.33 15.25
CA TRP A 335 16.85 -9.66 16.45
C TRP A 335 17.15 -11.17 16.49
N LYS A 336 18.38 -11.53 16.78
CA LYS A 336 18.76 -12.91 17.01
C LYS A 336 19.59 -13.03 18.29
N SER A 337 19.39 -14.08 19.04
CA SER A 337 20.23 -14.39 20.20
C SER A 337 21.52 -15.08 19.77
N GLU A 338 22.63 -14.49 20.13
CA GLU A 338 23.97 -15.06 19.94
C GLU A 338 24.55 -15.50 21.28
N THR A 339 25.14 -16.69 21.27
CA THR A 339 25.89 -17.19 22.42
C THR A 339 27.37 -16.84 22.24
N TYR A 340 27.97 -16.24 23.24
CA TYR A 340 29.38 -15.89 23.25
C TYR A 340 30.04 -16.27 24.58
N VAL A 341 31.34 -16.37 24.60
CA VAL A 341 32.12 -16.64 25.81
C VAL A 341 32.72 -15.33 26.29
N ASP A 342 32.48 -14.95 27.54
CA ASP A 342 33.06 -13.77 28.14
C ASP A 342 34.57 -13.96 28.49
N GLU A 343 35.23 -12.89 28.92
CA GLU A 343 36.65 -12.92 29.29
C GLU A 343 36.97 -13.89 30.47
N SER A 344 35.95 -14.29 31.20
CA SER A 344 36.05 -15.25 32.33
C SER A 344 35.75 -16.68 31.91
N GLY A 345 35.46 -16.94 30.64
CA GLY A 345 35.13 -18.27 30.11
C GLY A 345 33.69 -18.68 30.27
N ASN A 346 32.78 -17.81 30.70
CA ASN A 346 31.37 -18.14 30.86
C ASN A 346 30.63 -18.02 29.53
N LEU A 347 29.73 -18.97 29.26
CA LEU A 347 28.82 -18.93 28.12
C LEU A 347 27.65 -17.99 28.44
N LEU A 348 27.55 -16.88 27.71
CA LEU A 348 26.50 -15.89 27.85
C LEU A 348 25.72 -15.75 26.55
N THR A 349 24.49 -15.25 26.64
CA THR A 349 23.64 -14.96 25.49
C THR A 349 23.38 -13.46 25.42
N ARG A 350 23.46 -12.90 24.23
CA ARG A 350 23.08 -11.53 23.94
C ARG A 350 22.19 -11.47 22.72
N ASP A 351 21.29 -10.50 22.68
CA ASP A 351 20.52 -10.22 21.48
C ASP A 351 21.27 -9.24 20.60
N VAL A 352 21.40 -9.57 19.32
CA VAL A 352 22.08 -8.77 18.31
C VAL A 352 21.08 -8.40 17.25
N ALA A 353 21.05 -7.11 16.88
CA ALA A 353 20.24 -6.62 15.80
C ALA A 353 21.01 -6.72 14.48
N GLU A 354 20.40 -7.33 13.48
CA GLU A 354 20.93 -7.41 12.13
C GLU A 354 19.88 -6.87 11.13
N PRO A 355 20.30 -6.23 10.03
CA PRO A 355 19.35 -5.87 8.97
C PRO A 355 18.54 -7.09 8.51
N MET A 356 17.21 -6.96 8.47
CA MET A 356 16.35 -8.04 8.02
C MET A 356 16.61 -8.34 6.54
N SER A 357 16.84 -9.60 6.21
CA SER A 357 17.21 -10.06 4.86
C SER A 357 16.48 -11.36 4.50
N GLY A 358 16.60 -11.78 3.23
CA GLY A 358 15.96 -12.99 2.74
C GLY A 358 14.42 -12.92 2.75
N VAL A 359 13.86 -11.73 2.62
CA VAL A 359 12.42 -11.51 2.68
C VAL A 359 11.79 -11.75 1.31
N TYR A 360 10.71 -12.54 1.31
CA TYR A 360 9.89 -12.79 0.12
C TYR A 360 8.78 -11.75 -0.04
N SER A 361 8.10 -11.39 1.06
CA SER A 361 6.96 -10.47 1.04
C SER A 361 6.87 -9.70 2.35
N VAL A 362 6.31 -8.51 2.29
CA VAL A 362 6.01 -7.65 3.44
C VAL A 362 4.51 -7.35 3.52
N PHE A 363 4.03 -7.07 4.72
CA PHE A 363 2.64 -6.66 4.95
C PHE A 363 2.56 -5.65 6.10
N ALA A 364 1.51 -4.85 6.10
CA ALA A 364 1.26 -3.83 7.11
C ALA A 364 -0.22 -3.82 7.50
N GLY A 365 -0.47 -3.60 8.76
CA GLY A 365 -1.79 -3.35 9.33
C GLY A 365 -1.85 -1.98 10.01
N ASP A 366 -2.86 -1.74 10.82
CA ASP A 366 -3.06 -0.44 11.48
C ASP A 366 -1.91 -0.08 12.42
N HIS A 367 -1.44 -1.05 13.20
CA HIS A 367 -0.45 -0.83 14.26
C HIS A 367 0.64 -1.90 14.28
N PHE A 368 0.81 -2.65 13.21
CA PHE A 368 1.84 -3.65 13.06
C PHE A 368 2.36 -3.71 11.63
N SER A 369 3.54 -4.27 11.50
CA SER A 369 4.15 -4.65 10.23
C SER A 369 4.65 -6.07 10.30
N GLY A 370 4.92 -6.68 9.17
CA GLY A 370 5.50 -8.00 9.14
C GLY A 370 6.16 -8.34 7.82
N ALA A 371 6.90 -9.44 7.86
CA ALA A 371 7.62 -9.97 6.72
C ALA A 371 7.55 -11.50 6.69
N VAL A 372 7.50 -12.04 5.49
CA VAL A 372 7.64 -13.47 5.22
C VAL A 372 8.97 -13.70 4.52
N THR A 373 9.78 -14.59 5.06
CA THR A 373 11.10 -14.91 4.48
C THR A 373 11.03 -16.04 3.47
N ASN A 374 12.09 -16.17 2.66
CA ASN A 374 12.27 -17.29 1.72
C ASN A 374 12.30 -18.66 2.40
N SER A 375 12.63 -18.70 3.71
CA SER A 375 12.56 -19.90 4.55
C SER A 375 11.17 -20.17 5.15
N SER A 376 10.15 -19.43 4.70
CA SER A 376 8.77 -19.53 5.17
C SER A 376 8.55 -19.11 6.64
N ASN A 377 9.50 -18.39 7.24
CA ASN A 377 9.30 -17.78 8.55
C ASN A 377 8.49 -16.49 8.42
N VAL A 378 7.60 -16.25 9.37
CA VAL A 378 6.82 -15.02 9.48
C VAL A 378 7.35 -14.23 10.67
N TYR A 379 7.71 -12.99 10.43
CA TYR A 379 8.09 -12.02 11.46
C TYR A 379 7.02 -10.94 11.54
N MET A 380 6.66 -10.56 12.76
CA MET A 380 5.71 -9.48 13.02
C MET A 380 6.25 -8.58 14.12
N TRP A 381 5.98 -7.29 14.02
CA TRP A 381 6.37 -6.28 15.00
C TRP A 381 5.38 -5.12 15.03
N GLY A 382 5.43 -4.31 16.09
CA GLY A 382 4.47 -3.25 16.35
C GLY A 382 3.67 -3.52 17.63
N THR A 383 2.43 -3.04 17.67
CA THR A 383 1.58 -3.18 18.86
C THR A 383 0.81 -4.50 18.86
N ASN A 384 0.86 -5.21 19.99
CA ASN A 384 0.12 -6.45 20.22
C ASN A 384 -1.06 -6.29 21.20
N VAL A 385 -1.77 -5.16 21.17
CA VAL A 385 -2.88 -4.89 22.13
C VAL A 385 -4.03 -5.88 21.98
N TYR A 386 -4.23 -6.44 20.79
CA TYR A 386 -5.33 -7.35 20.48
C TYR A 386 -4.88 -8.78 20.12
N GLY A 387 -3.65 -9.17 20.49
CA GLY A 387 -3.13 -10.51 20.22
C GLY A 387 -2.83 -10.78 18.73
N GLY A 388 -2.60 -9.76 17.93
CA GLY A 388 -2.26 -9.90 16.51
C GLY A 388 -0.80 -10.27 16.24
N ILE A 389 0.04 -10.29 17.28
CA ILE A 389 1.46 -10.65 17.23
C ILE A 389 1.71 -11.66 18.34
N GLU A 390 1.77 -12.93 18.05
CA GLU A 390 2.16 -14.02 18.96
C GLU A 390 3.48 -14.66 18.50
#